data_5e71f03b95b9079aecd23a00743e6a2b
#
_entry.id   5e71f03b95b9079aecd23a00743e6a2b
#
_cell.length_a   1.000
_cell.length_b   1.000
_cell.length_c   1.000
_cell.angle_alpha   90.00
_cell.angle_beta   90.00
_cell.angle_gamma   90.00
#
_symmetry.space_group_name_H-M   'P 1'
#
loop_
_entity.id
_entity.type
_entity.pdbx_description
1 polymer ?
#
loop_
_entity_poly.entity_id
_entity_poly.type
_entity_poly.pdbx_seq_one_letter_code
_entity_poly.pdbx_strand_id
1 'polypeptide(L)'
;HGTTSLYPTISSYTFDIMKNAIISYNKAKSIAYKGATMRGLHFEGPYFAASQKGAQQEKYLRNPIKSEYMEILDMSDDIKRWSGACELEGMENFAKVLKSRNILAAIGHSNATYDEVVKALKWGFSLVTHLYSGCSTIKREKGYRIPGVVEAAYLLDELDVEIICDGHHLPDSLIQFVYKFKEPE
;
A
#
# COMPACT_ATOMS: atom_id res chain seq x y z
N HIS A 1 5.20 -9.10 -22.85
CA HIS A 1 5.48 -9.44 -21.46
C HIS A 1 4.26 -10.05 -20.73
N GLY A 2 3.09 -10.16 -21.36
CA GLY A 2 1.92 -10.82 -20.78
C GLY A 2 1.07 -10.01 -19.82
N THR A 3 1.45 -8.78 -19.45
CA THR A 3 0.64 -7.92 -18.60
C THR A 3 -0.65 -7.49 -19.30
N THR A 4 -1.81 -7.83 -18.74
CA THR A 4 -3.13 -7.53 -19.30
C THR A 4 -3.82 -6.36 -18.60
N SER A 5 -3.47 -6.10 -17.34
CA SER A 5 -4.03 -5.02 -16.50
C SER A 5 -2.96 -4.40 -15.64
N LEU A 6 -3.11 -3.12 -15.31
CA LEU A 6 -2.19 -2.42 -14.43
C LEU A 6 -2.91 -1.32 -13.63
N TYR A 7 -2.34 -1.00 -12.49
CA TYR A 7 -2.63 0.20 -11.71
C TYR A 7 -1.42 1.12 -11.77
N PRO A 8 -1.42 2.19 -12.59
CA PRO A 8 -0.36 3.19 -12.55
C PRO A 8 -0.17 3.67 -11.11
N THR A 9 1.08 3.56 -10.62
CA THR A 9 1.41 3.82 -9.23
C THR A 9 2.12 5.15 -9.07
N ILE A 10 1.66 5.94 -8.10
CA ILE A 10 2.21 7.24 -7.74
C ILE A 10 2.90 7.09 -6.40
N SER A 11 4.23 7.22 -6.40
CA SER A 11 5.07 7.16 -5.19
C SER A 11 4.90 8.42 -4.32
N SER A 12 5.55 8.43 -3.15
CA SER A 12 5.54 9.56 -2.22
C SER A 12 6.14 10.83 -2.83
N TYR A 13 5.34 11.88 -2.93
CA TYR A 13 5.75 13.18 -3.45
C TYR A 13 5.02 14.33 -2.75
N THR A 14 5.29 15.56 -3.22
CA THR A 14 4.53 16.74 -2.82
C THR A 14 3.08 16.64 -3.29
N PHE A 15 2.21 17.35 -2.61
CA PHE A 15 0.79 17.40 -2.95
C PHE A 15 0.52 17.81 -4.40
N ASP A 16 1.24 18.82 -4.91
CA ASP A 16 1.09 19.27 -6.29
C ASP A 16 1.50 18.21 -7.32
N ILE A 17 2.56 17.45 -7.04
CA ILE A 17 2.97 16.34 -7.93
C ILE A 17 1.90 15.24 -7.93
N MET A 18 1.30 14.92 -6.78
CA MET A 18 0.22 13.96 -6.70
C MET A 18 -1.00 14.40 -7.53
N LYS A 19 -1.39 15.67 -7.46
CA LYS A 19 -2.47 16.25 -8.32
C LYS A 19 -2.13 16.17 -9.81
N ASN A 20 -0.91 16.56 -10.17
CA ASN A 20 -0.46 16.50 -11.56
C ASN A 20 -0.44 15.06 -12.13
N ALA A 21 -0.16 14.07 -11.28
CA ALA A 21 -0.22 12.67 -11.68
C ALA A 21 -1.65 12.24 -12.03
N ILE A 22 -2.66 12.69 -11.28
CA ILE A 22 -4.08 12.44 -11.61
C ILE A 22 -4.43 13.08 -12.96
N ILE A 23 -4.04 14.33 -13.18
CA ILE A 23 -4.29 15.03 -14.45
C ILE A 23 -3.65 14.25 -15.61
N SER A 24 -2.42 13.80 -15.44
CA SER A 24 -1.68 13.04 -16.45
C SER A 24 -2.34 11.68 -16.73
N TYR A 25 -2.79 10.99 -15.68
CA TYR A 25 -3.54 9.74 -15.79
C TYR A 25 -4.85 9.94 -16.59
N ASN A 26 -5.65 10.93 -16.24
CA ASN A 26 -6.92 11.22 -16.93
C ASN A 26 -6.68 11.52 -18.42
N LYS A 27 -5.61 12.26 -18.75
CA LYS A 27 -5.20 12.51 -20.12
C LYS A 27 -4.78 11.21 -20.84
N ALA A 28 -3.96 10.36 -20.18
CA ALA A 28 -3.52 9.11 -20.78
C ALA A 28 -4.69 8.14 -21.01
N LYS A 29 -5.64 8.06 -20.07
CA LYS A 29 -6.82 7.19 -20.15
C LYS A 29 -7.73 7.56 -21.33
N SER A 30 -7.76 8.83 -21.75
CA SER A 30 -8.56 9.29 -22.90
C SER A 30 -7.97 8.92 -24.26
N ILE A 31 -6.71 8.45 -24.30
CA ILE A 31 -6.03 8.07 -25.55
C ILE A 31 -6.29 6.59 -25.83
N ALA A 32 -6.80 6.30 -27.03
CA ALA A 32 -6.95 4.91 -27.47
C ALA A 32 -5.55 4.28 -27.68
N TYR A 33 -5.27 3.19 -26.99
CA TYR A 33 -4.01 2.45 -27.12
C TYR A 33 -4.25 0.94 -27.12
N LYS A 34 -3.29 0.19 -27.67
CA LYS A 34 -3.27 -1.28 -27.61
C LYS A 34 -2.28 -1.70 -26.53
N GLY A 35 -2.75 -2.37 -25.49
CA GLY A 35 -1.88 -2.82 -24.39
C GLY A 35 -2.66 -3.21 -23.15
N ALA A 36 -1.99 -3.20 -22.01
CA ALA A 36 -2.60 -3.51 -20.72
C ALA A 36 -3.67 -2.47 -20.34
N THR A 37 -4.79 -2.93 -19.83
CA THR A 37 -5.88 -2.05 -19.37
C THR A 37 -5.49 -1.33 -18.09
N MET A 38 -5.60 0.00 -18.05
CA MET A 38 -5.50 0.78 -16.81
C MET A 38 -6.78 0.59 -15.98
N ARG A 39 -6.64 -0.02 -14.80
CA ARG A 39 -7.76 -0.35 -13.89
C ARG A 39 -8.09 0.74 -12.88
N GLY A 40 -7.23 1.73 -12.75
CA GLY A 40 -7.34 2.84 -11.82
C GLY A 40 -5.97 3.26 -11.33
N LEU A 41 -5.93 4.24 -10.44
CA LEU A 41 -4.71 4.75 -9.82
C LEU A 41 -4.44 4.04 -8.49
N HIS A 42 -3.17 3.77 -8.24
CA HIS A 42 -2.64 3.40 -6.95
C HIS A 42 -1.76 4.52 -6.41
N PHE A 43 -2.09 5.03 -5.23
CA PHE A 43 -1.21 5.91 -4.47
C PHE A 43 -0.38 5.09 -3.48
N GLU A 44 0.93 5.09 -3.66
CA GLU A 44 1.90 4.45 -2.77
C GLU A 44 2.56 5.51 -1.88
N GLY A 45 1.92 5.79 -0.77
CA GLY A 45 2.29 6.88 0.13
C GLY A 45 1.53 8.18 -0.16
N PRO A 46 1.95 9.31 0.40
CA PRO A 46 3.17 9.57 1.18
C PRO A 46 3.07 9.25 2.69
N TYR A 47 2.01 8.60 3.12
CA TYR A 47 1.72 8.31 4.52
C TYR A 47 2.44 7.03 4.96
N PHE A 48 3.78 7.10 5.07
CA PHE A 48 4.67 5.96 5.33
C PHE A 48 5.55 6.19 6.55
N ALA A 49 5.93 5.10 7.22
CA ALA A 49 6.90 5.14 8.29
C ALA A 49 8.32 5.39 7.74
N ALA A 50 9.01 6.39 8.26
CA ALA A 50 10.36 6.71 7.83
C ALA A 50 11.35 5.54 8.00
N SER A 51 11.16 4.71 9.04
CA SER A 51 11.97 3.51 9.30
C SER A 51 11.81 2.42 8.23
N GLN A 52 10.72 2.44 7.48
CA GLN A 52 10.39 1.47 6.43
C GLN A 52 10.34 2.10 5.04
N LYS A 53 10.94 3.27 4.87
CA LYS A 53 10.85 4.08 3.65
C LYS A 53 11.33 3.38 2.37
N GLY A 54 12.27 2.42 2.48
CA GLY A 54 12.87 1.78 1.31
C GLY A 54 13.44 2.82 0.33
N ALA A 55 13.03 2.79 -0.92
CA ALA A 55 13.43 3.74 -1.96
C ALA A 55 12.68 5.09 -1.91
N GLN A 56 11.66 5.23 -1.05
CA GLN A 56 10.90 6.47 -0.92
C GLN A 56 11.77 7.60 -0.35
N GLN A 57 11.58 8.83 -0.81
CA GLN A 57 12.32 9.98 -0.30
C GLN A 57 11.71 10.47 1.01
N GLU A 58 12.46 10.37 2.09
CA GLU A 58 12.02 10.68 3.45
C GLU A 58 11.39 12.08 3.61
N LYS A 59 11.89 13.07 2.89
CA LYS A 59 11.37 14.45 2.91
C LYS A 59 9.91 14.60 2.50
N TYR A 60 9.34 13.60 1.85
CA TYR A 60 7.93 13.60 1.43
C TYR A 60 7.03 12.80 2.37
N LEU A 61 7.61 12.01 3.26
CA LEU A 61 6.85 11.17 4.17
C LEU A 61 6.20 12.02 5.27
N ARG A 62 4.96 11.71 5.59
CA ARG A 62 4.17 12.45 6.57
C ARG A 62 2.97 11.65 7.06
N ASN A 63 2.37 12.10 8.14
CA ASN A 63 1.08 11.59 8.59
C ASN A 63 -0.05 12.05 7.64
N PRO A 64 -1.19 11.33 7.59
CA PRO A 64 -2.35 11.73 6.80
C PRO A 64 -2.85 13.13 7.17
N ILE A 65 -2.95 14.00 6.18
CA ILE A 65 -3.52 15.35 6.33
C ILE A 65 -4.90 15.34 5.67
N LYS A 66 -5.95 15.53 6.47
CA LYS A 66 -7.34 15.39 6.01
C LYS A 66 -7.67 16.27 4.81
N SER A 67 -7.30 17.53 4.84
CA SER A 67 -7.54 18.44 3.70
C SER A 67 -6.85 17.98 2.42
N GLU A 68 -5.64 17.45 2.54
CA GLU A 68 -4.85 16.97 1.42
C GLU A 68 -5.47 15.72 0.76
N TYR A 69 -5.73 14.67 1.56
CA TYR A 69 -6.27 13.45 0.96
C TYR A 69 -7.72 13.61 0.48
N MET A 70 -8.52 14.46 1.12
CA MET A 70 -9.88 14.74 0.62
C MET A 70 -9.84 15.44 -0.73
N GLU A 71 -8.99 16.45 -0.91
CA GLU A 71 -8.84 17.14 -2.19
C GLU A 71 -8.36 16.18 -3.29
N ILE A 72 -7.37 15.31 -3.00
CA ILE A 72 -6.92 14.27 -3.94
C ILE A 72 -8.06 13.34 -4.34
N LEU A 73 -8.82 12.84 -3.36
CA LEU A 73 -9.93 11.92 -3.59
C LEU A 73 -11.10 12.57 -4.35
N ASP A 74 -11.28 13.88 -4.24
CA ASP A 74 -12.32 14.62 -4.97
C ASP A 74 -11.93 14.91 -6.42
N MET A 75 -10.65 14.74 -6.79
CA MET A 75 -10.17 14.96 -8.16
C MET A 75 -10.46 13.81 -9.13
N SER A 76 -10.67 12.57 -8.63
CA SER A 76 -10.85 11.42 -9.52
C SER A 76 -11.48 10.22 -8.82
N ASP A 77 -12.52 9.68 -9.44
CA ASP A 77 -13.12 8.39 -9.04
C ASP A 77 -12.27 7.18 -9.48
N ASP A 78 -11.20 7.41 -10.22
CA ASP A 78 -10.30 6.35 -10.68
C ASP A 78 -9.23 5.98 -9.64
N ILE A 79 -9.17 6.62 -8.50
CA ILE A 79 -8.32 6.18 -7.39
C ILE A 79 -8.94 4.92 -6.81
N LYS A 80 -8.25 3.78 -6.94
CA LYS A 80 -8.78 2.48 -6.55
C LYS A 80 -8.04 1.86 -5.39
N ARG A 81 -6.81 2.30 -5.13
CA ARG A 81 -6.00 1.79 -4.04
C ARG A 81 -5.11 2.90 -3.46
N TRP A 82 -4.91 2.84 -2.15
CA TRP A 82 -3.97 3.71 -1.46
C TRP A 82 -3.22 2.93 -0.38
N SER A 83 -1.89 2.90 -0.50
CA SER A 83 -1.01 2.23 0.45
C SER A 83 -0.48 3.22 1.49
N GLY A 84 -0.48 2.80 2.75
CA GLY A 84 0.00 3.60 3.88
C GLY A 84 0.48 2.75 5.05
N ALA A 85 1.27 3.35 5.93
CA ALA A 85 1.72 2.75 7.18
C ALA A 85 0.59 2.86 8.22
N CYS A 86 -0.03 1.74 8.54
CA CYS A 86 -1.27 1.71 9.30
C CYS A 86 -1.14 2.18 10.75
N GLU A 87 0.08 2.20 11.29
CA GLU A 87 0.38 2.67 12.65
C GLU A 87 0.45 4.20 12.80
N LEU A 88 0.48 4.95 11.70
CA LEU A 88 0.62 6.40 11.76
C LEU A 88 -0.63 7.08 12.37
N GLU A 89 -0.38 8.17 13.09
CA GLU A 89 -1.46 9.00 13.60
C GLU A 89 -2.36 9.51 12.46
N GLY A 90 -3.68 9.40 12.64
CA GLY A 90 -4.68 9.81 11.63
C GLY A 90 -5.08 8.73 10.64
N MET A 91 -4.39 7.57 10.60
CA MET A 91 -4.69 6.49 9.65
C MET A 91 -6.07 5.88 9.84
N GLU A 92 -6.60 5.81 11.05
CA GLU A 92 -7.98 5.34 11.27
C GLU A 92 -8.99 6.16 10.48
N ASN A 93 -8.92 7.49 10.58
CA ASN A 93 -9.84 8.38 9.87
C ASN A 93 -9.64 8.30 8.35
N PHE A 94 -8.39 8.23 7.90
CA PHE A 94 -8.04 8.09 6.50
C PHE A 94 -8.62 6.79 5.92
N ALA A 95 -8.39 5.65 6.55
CA ALA A 95 -8.87 4.34 6.11
C ALA A 95 -10.41 4.29 6.06
N LYS A 96 -11.09 4.85 7.05
CA LYS A 96 -12.57 4.96 7.04
C LYS A 96 -13.09 5.77 5.85
N VAL A 97 -12.38 6.84 5.45
CA VAL A 97 -12.73 7.61 4.24
C VAL A 97 -12.49 6.78 2.98
N LEU A 98 -11.36 6.07 2.85
CA LEU A 98 -11.11 5.18 1.72
C LEU A 98 -12.22 4.12 1.60
N LYS A 99 -12.55 3.46 2.71
CA LYS A 99 -13.62 2.46 2.77
C LYS A 99 -14.97 3.03 2.32
N SER A 100 -15.34 4.23 2.78
CA SER A 100 -16.60 4.88 2.40
C SER A 100 -16.68 5.23 0.92
N ARG A 101 -15.54 5.36 0.23
CA ARG A 101 -15.42 5.61 -1.20
C ARG A 101 -15.14 4.34 -2.03
N ASN A 102 -15.18 3.17 -1.40
CA ASN A 102 -14.85 1.88 -2.03
C ASN A 102 -13.44 1.87 -2.64
N ILE A 103 -12.48 2.44 -1.93
CA ILE A 103 -11.06 2.46 -2.28
C ILE A 103 -10.33 1.50 -1.35
N LEU A 104 -9.54 0.60 -1.92
CA LEU A 104 -8.78 -0.40 -1.18
C LEU A 104 -7.66 0.28 -0.37
N ALA A 105 -7.72 0.12 0.95
CA ALA A 105 -6.65 0.54 1.85
C ALA A 105 -5.64 -0.60 1.99
N ALA A 106 -4.37 -0.34 1.63
CA ALA A 106 -3.30 -1.33 1.70
C ALA A 106 -2.23 -0.90 2.71
N ILE A 107 -1.68 -1.87 3.44
CA ILE A 107 -0.53 -1.66 4.33
C ILE A 107 0.74 -1.69 3.48
N GLY A 108 1.54 -0.66 3.56
CA GLY A 108 2.84 -0.59 2.89
C GLY A 108 3.79 0.35 3.62
N HIS A 109 5.09 0.10 3.52
CA HIS A 109 6.14 0.89 4.18
C HIS A 109 5.82 1.16 5.66
N SER A 110 5.42 0.10 6.36
CA SER A 110 4.86 0.14 7.71
C SER A 110 5.76 -0.57 8.71
N ASN A 111 5.94 0.06 9.86
CA ASN A 111 6.65 -0.51 11.02
C ASN A 111 5.67 -1.03 12.08
N ALA A 112 4.42 -1.26 11.69
CA ALA A 112 3.36 -1.71 12.59
C ALA A 112 3.72 -3.04 13.26
N THR A 113 3.24 -3.20 14.47
CA THR A 113 3.16 -4.46 15.19
C THR A 113 1.93 -5.25 14.72
N TYR A 114 1.90 -6.55 15.02
CA TYR A 114 0.73 -7.40 14.79
C TYR A 114 -0.57 -6.77 15.33
N ASP A 115 -0.54 -6.27 16.57
CA ASP A 115 -1.72 -5.68 17.22
C ASP A 115 -2.21 -4.39 16.51
N GLU A 116 -1.29 -3.62 15.94
CA GLU A 116 -1.64 -2.45 15.14
C GLU A 116 -2.25 -2.86 13.81
N VAL A 117 -1.77 -3.93 13.17
CA VAL A 117 -2.38 -4.49 11.96
C VAL A 117 -3.79 -5.01 12.26
N VAL A 118 -4.01 -5.72 13.37
CA VAL A 118 -5.35 -6.17 13.80
C VAL A 118 -6.32 -5.00 13.98
N LYS A 119 -5.84 -3.84 14.47
CA LYS A 119 -6.66 -2.62 14.53
C LYS A 119 -6.95 -2.07 13.13
N ALA A 120 -5.94 -2.07 12.25
CA ALA A 120 -6.08 -1.57 10.89
C ALA A 120 -7.11 -2.34 10.05
N LEU A 121 -7.22 -3.65 10.22
CA LEU A 121 -8.30 -4.46 9.62
C LEU A 121 -9.69 -3.90 9.96
N LYS A 122 -9.92 -3.52 11.22
CA LYS A 122 -11.22 -2.96 11.66
C LYS A 122 -11.52 -1.62 10.98
N TRP A 123 -10.49 -0.88 10.56
CA TRP A 123 -10.63 0.38 9.83
C TRP A 123 -10.86 0.19 8.32
N GLY A 124 -10.56 -1.02 7.79
CA GLY A 124 -10.79 -1.38 6.41
C GLY A 124 -9.54 -1.64 5.57
N PHE A 125 -8.37 -1.77 6.20
CA PHE A 125 -7.21 -2.32 5.51
C PHE A 125 -7.44 -3.79 5.21
N SER A 126 -7.09 -4.26 4.01
CA SER A 126 -7.31 -5.64 3.59
C SER A 126 -6.17 -6.21 2.72
N LEU A 127 -5.14 -5.43 2.43
CA LEU A 127 -4.03 -5.84 1.56
C LEU A 127 -2.70 -5.43 2.18
N VAL A 128 -1.67 -6.25 2.00
CA VAL A 128 -0.26 -5.86 2.22
C VAL A 128 0.42 -5.67 0.87
N THR A 129 0.84 -4.45 0.60
CA THR A 129 1.58 -4.08 -0.61
C THR A 129 2.98 -4.67 -0.56
N HIS A 130 3.43 -5.31 -1.65
CA HIS A 130 4.77 -5.88 -1.83
C HIS A 130 5.36 -6.49 -0.54
N LEU A 131 4.68 -7.52 -0.01
CA LEU A 131 5.05 -8.23 1.22
C LEU A 131 6.57 -8.47 1.29
N TYR A 132 7.16 -8.30 2.45
CA TYR A 132 8.59 -8.25 2.80
C TYR A 132 9.30 -6.93 2.49
N SER A 133 8.92 -6.20 1.44
CA SER A 133 9.54 -4.92 1.10
C SER A 133 8.90 -3.79 1.92
N GLY A 134 9.71 -3.09 2.73
CA GLY A 134 9.17 -2.03 3.60
C GLY A 134 8.12 -2.51 4.60
N CYS A 135 8.20 -3.74 5.04
CA CYS A 135 7.31 -4.34 6.03
C CYS A 135 8.09 -4.71 7.28
N SER A 136 7.55 -4.37 8.45
CA SER A 136 8.10 -4.85 9.72
C SER A 136 7.98 -6.38 9.84
N THR A 137 8.96 -7.00 10.49
CA THR A 137 8.97 -8.41 10.86
C THR A 137 9.31 -8.54 12.33
N ILE A 138 9.46 -9.77 12.82
CA ILE A 138 9.74 -10.05 14.23
C ILE A 138 10.92 -9.22 14.73
N LYS A 139 10.65 -8.37 15.70
CA LYS A 139 11.67 -7.63 16.44
C LYS A 139 11.79 -8.11 17.88
N ARG A 140 12.95 -7.87 18.49
CA ARG A 140 13.17 -8.14 19.92
C ARG A 140 13.08 -6.83 20.70
N GLU A 141 12.19 -6.80 21.68
CA GLU A 141 12.04 -5.66 22.57
C GLU A 141 11.96 -6.12 24.02
N LYS A 142 12.87 -5.61 24.87
CA LYS A 142 12.98 -5.99 26.30
C LYS A 142 12.96 -7.50 26.56
N GLY A 143 13.56 -8.28 25.65
CA GLY A 143 13.61 -9.75 25.75
C GLY A 143 12.46 -10.49 25.06
N TYR A 144 11.35 -9.85 24.77
CA TYR A 144 10.19 -10.42 24.08
C TYR A 144 10.32 -10.35 22.56
N ARG A 145 9.60 -11.23 21.85
CA ARG A 145 9.43 -11.18 20.41
C ARG A 145 8.12 -10.48 20.11
N ILE A 146 8.18 -9.47 19.25
CA ILE A 146 7.01 -8.72 18.78
C ILE A 146 6.87 -8.96 17.29
N PRO A 147 5.80 -9.63 16.84
CA PRO A 147 5.56 -9.84 15.43
C PRO A 147 5.16 -8.54 14.73
N GLY A 148 5.49 -8.45 13.45
CA GLY A 148 5.21 -7.28 12.61
C GLY A 148 4.16 -7.54 11.54
N VAL A 149 4.22 -6.73 10.49
CA VAL A 149 3.32 -6.82 9.32
C VAL A 149 3.45 -8.15 8.61
N VAL A 150 4.69 -8.67 8.46
CA VAL A 150 4.93 -9.95 7.76
C VAL A 150 4.21 -11.10 8.46
N GLU A 151 4.35 -11.21 9.78
CA GLU A 151 3.70 -12.25 10.56
C GLU A 151 2.18 -12.08 10.57
N ALA A 152 1.71 -10.83 10.66
CA ALA A 152 0.28 -10.53 10.57
C ALA A 152 -0.31 -10.96 9.21
N ALA A 153 0.41 -10.72 8.12
CA ALA A 153 -0.02 -11.11 6.78
C ALA A 153 -0.25 -12.63 6.64
N TYR A 154 0.53 -13.45 7.37
CA TYR A 154 0.34 -14.90 7.34
C TYR A 154 -0.70 -15.43 8.34
N LEU A 155 -0.93 -14.72 9.43
CA LEU A 155 -1.83 -15.17 10.50
C LEU A 155 -3.27 -14.69 10.34
N LEU A 156 -3.49 -13.64 9.53
CA LEU A 156 -4.80 -13.02 9.35
C LEU A 156 -5.30 -13.34 7.94
N ASP A 157 -6.30 -14.19 7.85
CA ASP A 157 -6.88 -14.63 6.57
C ASP A 157 -7.56 -13.47 5.83
N GLU A 158 -7.96 -12.41 6.54
CA GLU A 158 -8.59 -11.21 5.97
C GLU A 158 -7.58 -10.27 5.25
N LEU A 159 -6.28 -10.57 5.31
CA LEU A 159 -5.24 -9.81 4.63
C LEU A 159 -4.77 -10.54 3.38
N ASP A 160 -5.05 -9.96 2.23
CA ASP A 160 -4.39 -10.32 0.98
C ASP A 160 -2.95 -9.83 0.96
N VAL A 161 -2.14 -10.40 0.08
CA VAL A 161 -0.75 -9.98 -0.08
C VAL A 161 -0.38 -9.82 -1.55
N GLU A 162 0.40 -8.80 -1.85
CA GLU A 162 1.13 -8.69 -3.12
C GLU A 162 2.58 -9.00 -2.91
N ILE A 163 3.23 -9.57 -3.91
CA ILE A 163 4.68 -9.82 -3.93
C ILE A 163 5.30 -9.31 -5.23
N ILE A 164 6.56 -8.90 -5.17
CA ILE A 164 7.33 -8.50 -6.34
C ILE A 164 8.02 -9.73 -6.91
N CYS A 165 7.57 -10.17 -8.10
CA CYS A 165 8.07 -11.37 -8.77
C CYS A 165 9.03 -11.03 -9.94
N ASP A 166 9.95 -10.10 -9.75
CA ASP A 166 10.89 -9.65 -10.78
C ASP A 166 12.21 -10.45 -10.84
N GLY A 167 12.36 -11.44 -9.95
CA GLY A 167 13.57 -12.24 -9.82
C GLY A 167 14.72 -11.57 -9.05
N HIS A 168 14.49 -10.40 -8.47
CA HIS A 168 15.49 -9.64 -7.70
C HIS A 168 15.06 -9.35 -6.26
N HIS A 169 13.81 -8.95 -6.05
CA HIS A 169 13.31 -8.57 -4.71
C HIS A 169 13.15 -9.78 -3.79
N LEU A 170 12.62 -10.88 -4.30
CA LEU A 170 12.37 -12.08 -3.52
C LEU A 170 13.12 -13.30 -4.10
N PRO A 171 13.85 -14.06 -3.27
CA PRO A 171 14.35 -15.35 -3.66
C PRO A 171 13.22 -16.37 -3.83
N ASP A 172 13.42 -17.39 -4.63
CA ASP A 172 12.43 -18.45 -4.90
C ASP A 172 11.84 -19.08 -3.64
N SER A 173 12.66 -19.21 -2.59
CA SER A 173 12.22 -19.76 -1.30
C SER A 173 11.13 -18.92 -0.63
N LEU A 174 11.20 -17.59 -0.69
CA LEU A 174 10.16 -16.72 -0.14
C LEU A 174 8.92 -16.71 -1.03
N ILE A 175 9.07 -16.76 -2.35
CA ILE A 175 7.93 -16.90 -3.26
C ILE A 175 7.19 -18.22 -2.98
N GLN A 176 7.92 -19.34 -2.83
CA GLN A 176 7.35 -20.63 -2.46
C GLN A 176 6.67 -20.57 -1.07
N PHE A 177 7.24 -19.83 -0.12
CA PHE A 177 6.66 -19.69 1.21
C PHE A 177 5.32 -18.94 1.15
N VAL A 178 5.23 -17.85 0.40
CA VAL A 178 3.97 -17.14 0.17
C VAL A 178 2.94 -18.07 -0.47
N TYR A 179 3.31 -18.72 -1.58
CA TYR A 179 2.42 -19.62 -2.31
C TYR A 179 1.89 -20.77 -1.44
N LYS A 180 2.70 -21.26 -0.48
CA LYS A 180 2.32 -22.35 0.40
C LYS A 180 1.33 -21.93 1.50
N PHE A 181 1.38 -20.70 1.96
CA PHE A 181 0.67 -20.24 3.16
C PHE A 181 -0.38 -19.15 2.91
N LYS A 182 -0.44 -18.62 1.70
CA LYS A 182 -1.51 -17.72 1.25
C LYS A 182 -2.15 -18.34 0.01
N GLU A 183 -3.46 -18.49 0.03
CA GLU A 183 -4.19 -19.01 -1.13
C GLU A 183 -4.12 -17.99 -2.27
N PRO A 184 -3.78 -18.41 -3.51
CA PRO A 184 -3.84 -17.52 -4.65
C PRO A 184 -5.30 -17.26 -5.03
N GLU A 185 -5.68 -16.00 -5.15
CA GLU A 185 -6.96 -15.58 -5.72
C GLU A 185 -6.91 -15.41 -7.26
#